data_d67a49cd01db9477b5d5ebaef439c7ab
#
_entry.id   d67a49cd01db9477b5d5ebaef439c7ab
#
_cell.length_a   1.000
_cell.length_b   1.000
_cell.length_c   1.000
_cell.angle_alpha   90.00
_cell.angle_beta   90.00
_cell.angle_gamma   90.00
#
_symmetry.space_group_name_H-M   'P 1'
#
loop_
_entity.id
_entity.type
_entity.pdbx_description
1 polymer ?
#
loop_
_entity_poly.entity_id
_entity_poly.type
_entity_poly.pdbx_seq_one_letter_code
_entity_poly.pdbx_strand_id
1 'polypeptide(L)'
;MIDFTKITISTMLISDLEEIKDILAIDFDDFWNFEIFKEELVNNNSTYLVLRYNNEIVCFGVIKVILDEANIMDIVTKKNKRHQGFAKILLNELINISKEKNCSSITLEVNENNLPAIDLYKKFNFKEVGKRKKYYRNGDTAILMTLNIWYKNKKQRRN
;
A
#
# COMPACT_ATOMS: atom_id res chain seq x y z
N MET A 1 21.24 -6.83 -1.86
CA MET A 1 20.42 -7.27 -0.69
C MET A 1 20.12 -6.06 0.18
N ILE A 2 18.89 -5.95 0.66
CA ILE A 2 18.50 -4.85 1.55
C ILE A 2 19.14 -5.03 2.93
N ASP A 3 19.79 -3.98 3.40
CA ASP A 3 20.24 -3.89 4.78
C ASP A 3 19.11 -3.33 5.65
N PHE A 4 18.45 -4.21 6.41
CA PHE A 4 17.29 -3.84 7.23
C PHE A 4 17.62 -2.80 8.32
N THR A 5 18.88 -2.66 8.72
CA THR A 5 19.28 -1.64 9.71
C THR A 5 19.15 -0.20 9.17
N LYS A 6 19.05 -0.06 7.86
CA LYS A 6 18.93 1.23 7.16
C LYS A 6 17.50 1.59 6.79
N ILE A 7 16.53 0.74 7.17
CA ILE A 7 15.10 0.96 6.89
C ILE A 7 14.45 1.65 8.07
N THR A 8 13.65 2.67 7.78
CA THR A 8 12.68 3.24 8.70
C THR A 8 11.32 3.31 8.05
N ILE A 9 10.27 2.98 8.80
CA ILE A 9 8.89 3.13 8.39
C ILE A 9 8.21 4.02 9.41
N SER A 10 7.56 5.06 8.93
CA SER A 10 6.84 6.03 9.77
C SER A 10 5.60 6.56 9.09
N THR A 11 4.72 7.16 9.87
CA THR A 11 3.59 7.91 9.32
C THR A 11 4.12 9.03 8.43
N MET A 12 3.57 9.16 7.23
CA MET A 12 3.95 10.22 6.30
C MET A 12 3.48 11.58 6.83
N LEU A 13 4.38 12.53 6.86
CA LEU A 13 4.11 13.93 7.18
C LEU A 13 4.05 14.76 5.90
N ILE A 14 3.46 15.95 5.97
CA ILE A 14 3.46 16.90 4.84
C ILE A 14 4.89 17.20 4.37
N SER A 15 5.84 17.30 5.31
CA SER A 15 7.25 17.50 4.98
C SER A 15 7.85 16.36 4.15
N ASP A 16 7.42 15.11 4.38
CA ASP A 16 7.84 13.97 3.55
C ASP A 16 7.30 14.10 2.13
N LEU A 17 6.05 14.49 1.99
CA LEU A 17 5.42 14.70 0.69
C LEU A 17 6.09 15.86 -0.07
N GLU A 18 6.41 16.95 0.62
CA GLU A 18 7.14 18.08 0.02
C GLU A 18 8.55 17.68 -0.46
N GLU A 19 9.22 16.78 0.26
CA GLU A 19 10.54 16.25 -0.13
C GLU A 19 10.51 15.57 -1.51
N ILE A 20 9.42 14.90 -1.86
CA ILE A 20 9.28 14.17 -3.12
C ILE A 20 8.39 14.89 -4.15
N LYS A 21 7.94 16.13 -3.86
CA LYS A 21 7.01 16.88 -4.70
C LYS A 21 7.41 16.92 -6.17
N ASP A 22 8.67 17.24 -6.46
CA ASP A 22 9.16 17.44 -7.83
C ASP A 22 9.38 16.13 -8.58
N ILE A 23 9.47 15.01 -7.87
CA ILE A 23 9.72 13.69 -8.44
C ILE A 23 8.52 12.74 -8.33
N LEU A 24 7.43 13.17 -7.72
CA LEU A 24 6.28 12.30 -7.42
C LEU A 24 5.72 11.64 -8.69
N ALA A 25 5.38 12.41 -9.70
CA ALA A 25 4.84 11.89 -10.95
C ALA A 25 5.88 11.20 -11.84
N ILE A 26 7.15 11.59 -11.72
CA ILE A 26 8.24 11.11 -12.56
C ILE A 26 8.80 9.78 -12.05
N ASP A 27 9.11 9.71 -10.76
CA ASP A 27 9.86 8.61 -10.15
C ASP A 27 8.98 7.63 -9.35
N PHE A 28 7.76 8.02 -9.00
CA PHE A 28 6.81 7.15 -8.31
C PHE A 28 5.66 6.75 -9.24
N ASP A 29 4.55 7.43 -9.18
CA ASP A 29 3.45 7.31 -10.15
C ASP A 29 2.65 8.61 -10.19
N ASP A 30 1.71 8.67 -11.13
CA ASP A 30 0.83 9.82 -11.33
C ASP A 30 -0.59 9.57 -10.83
N PHE A 31 -0.80 8.57 -9.96
CA PHE A 31 -2.12 8.21 -9.44
C PHE A 31 -2.75 9.39 -8.70
N TRP A 32 -1.99 10.05 -7.85
CA TRP A 32 -2.39 11.29 -7.21
C TRP A 32 -1.40 12.40 -7.52
N ASN A 33 -1.91 13.57 -7.93
CA ASN A 33 -1.07 14.75 -7.97
C ASN A 33 -0.79 15.26 -6.54
N PHE A 34 0.20 16.13 -6.40
CA PHE A 34 0.65 16.62 -5.11
C PHE A 34 -0.48 17.26 -4.28
N GLU A 35 -1.34 18.08 -4.89
CA GLU A 35 -2.42 18.79 -4.19
C GLU A 35 -3.47 17.82 -3.66
N ILE A 36 -3.90 16.86 -4.46
CA ILE A 36 -4.83 15.81 -4.04
C ILE A 36 -4.23 14.98 -2.91
N PHE A 37 -2.97 14.57 -3.05
CA PHE A 37 -2.26 13.82 -2.03
C PHE A 37 -2.19 14.59 -0.70
N LYS A 38 -1.89 15.88 -0.77
CA LYS A 38 -1.82 16.76 0.40
C LYS A 38 -3.18 16.89 1.10
N GLU A 39 -4.27 17.02 0.35
CA GLU A 39 -5.63 17.05 0.90
C GLU A 39 -5.98 15.73 1.59
N GLU A 40 -5.68 14.61 0.96
CA GLU A 40 -5.96 13.28 1.51
C GLU A 40 -5.12 12.97 2.75
N LEU A 41 -3.90 13.48 2.82
CA LEU A 41 -2.99 13.24 3.95
C LEU A 41 -3.54 13.72 5.29
N VAL A 42 -4.40 14.74 5.29
CA VAL A 42 -5.05 15.27 6.49
C VAL A 42 -6.36 14.55 6.82
N ASN A 43 -6.77 13.58 6.02
CA ASN A 43 -7.98 12.80 6.24
C ASN A 43 -7.75 11.75 7.35
N ASN A 44 -8.55 11.82 8.43
CA ASN A 44 -8.40 11.00 9.62
C ASN A 44 -8.70 9.49 9.42
N ASN A 45 -9.35 9.09 8.31
CA ASN A 45 -9.72 7.70 8.05
C ASN A 45 -8.63 6.92 7.32
N SER A 46 -7.56 7.59 6.94
CA SER A 46 -6.47 6.98 6.17
C SER A 46 -5.18 6.97 6.98
N THR A 47 -4.39 5.92 6.79
CA THR A 47 -3.03 5.80 7.30
C THR A 47 -2.07 5.84 6.13
N TYR A 48 -1.15 6.79 6.17
CA TYR A 48 -0.12 6.98 5.15
C TYR A 48 1.21 6.60 5.75
N LEU A 49 1.90 5.63 5.15
CA LEU A 49 3.23 5.19 5.58
C LEU A 49 4.28 5.56 4.56
N VAL A 50 5.42 5.99 5.04
CA VAL A 50 6.61 6.21 4.23
C VAL A 50 7.73 5.27 4.69
N LEU A 51 8.38 4.63 3.73
CA LEU A 51 9.56 3.80 3.95
C LEU A 51 10.78 4.53 3.43
N ARG A 52 11.76 4.73 4.31
CA ARG A 52 13.06 5.31 3.98
C ARG A 52 14.14 4.23 4.01
N TYR A 53 15.03 4.31 3.06
CA TYR A 53 16.25 3.52 2.99
C TYR A 53 17.44 4.46 2.89
N ASN A 54 18.37 4.40 3.87
CA ASN A 54 19.43 5.38 3.98
C ASN A 54 18.92 6.83 3.98
N ASN A 55 17.85 7.10 4.72
CA ASN A 55 17.19 8.41 4.80
C ASN A 55 16.50 8.90 3.51
N GLU A 56 16.55 8.14 2.43
CA GLU A 56 15.82 8.45 1.19
C GLU A 56 14.44 7.81 1.19
N ILE A 57 13.41 8.54 0.82
CA ILE A 57 12.08 7.98 0.60
C ILE A 57 12.11 7.10 -0.65
N VAL A 58 11.88 5.80 -0.47
CA VAL A 58 11.91 4.82 -1.57
C VAL A 58 10.56 4.17 -1.83
N CYS A 59 9.64 4.22 -0.88
CA CYS A 59 8.32 3.60 -1.00
C CYS A 59 7.32 4.30 -0.08
N PHE A 60 6.07 4.39 -0.50
CA PHE A 60 4.98 4.81 0.37
C PHE A 60 3.75 3.95 0.13
N GLY A 61 2.86 3.92 1.10
CA GLY A 61 1.62 3.17 1.02
C GLY A 61 0.50 3.84 1.77
N VAL A 62 -0.71 3.60 1.32
CA VAL A 62 -1.92 4.20 1.87
C VAL A 62 -2.96 3.13 2.13
N ILE A 63 -3.50 3.14 3.34
CA ILE A 63 -4.59 2.27 3.75
C ILE A 63 -5.73 3.12 4.31
N LYS A 64 -6.95 2.81 3.92
CA LYS A 64 -8.16 3.45 4.43
C LYS A 64 -9.03 2.40 5.11
N VAL A 65 -9.41 2.63 6.36
CA VAL A 65 -10.26 1.72 7.11
C VAL A 65 -11.70 2.24 7.10
N ILE A 66 -12.62 1.40 6.64
CA ILE A 66 -14.05 1.65 6.64
C ILE A 66 -14.70 0.50 7.41
N LEU A 67 -15.28 0.81 8.57
CA LEU A 67 -15.79 -0.19 9.50
C LEU A 67 -14.67 -1.18 9.91
N ASP A 68 -14.81 -2.45 9.57
CA ASP A 68 -13.83 -3.51 9.85
C ASP A 68 -13.05 -3.97 8.62
N GLU A 69 -13.13 -3.21 7.52
CA GLU A 69 -12.42 -3.50 6.27
C GLU A 69 -11.32 -2.47 6.02
N ALA A 70 -10.11 -2.95 5.82
CA ALA A 70 -9.00 -2.15 5.38
C ALA A 70 -8.91 -2.17 3.86
N ASN A 71 -8.74 -1.01 3.25
CA ASN A 71 -8.56 -0.88 1.81
C ASN A 71 -7.17 -0.32 1.53
N ILE A 72 -6.34 -1.09 0.85
CA ILE A 72 -5.05 -0.59 0.36
C ILE A 72 -5.36 0.27 -0.87
N MET A 73 -5.13 1.57 -0.72
CA MET A 73 -5.41 2.54 -1.78
C MET A 73 -4.25 2.64 -2.76
N ASP A 74 -3.04 2.51 -2.27
CA ASP A 74 -1.83 2.55 -3.08
C ASP A 74 -0.63 1.96 -2.34
N ILE A 75 0.29 1.34 -3.08
CA ILE A 75 1.65 1.01 -2.66
C ILE A 75 2.56 1.34 -3.84
N VAL A 76 3.45 2.28 -3.66
CA VAL A 76 4.32 2.77 -4.73
C VAL A 76 5.77 2.73 -4.30
N THR A 77 6.60 2.09 -5.12
CA THR A 77 8.05 2.10 -4.97
C THR A 77 8.66 3.01 -6.02
N LYS A 78 9.63 3.83 -5.60
CA LYS A 78 10.42 4.65 -6.51
C LYS A 78 10.96 3.81 -7.66
N LYS A 79 10.83 4.28 -8.90
CA LYS A 79 11.12 3.48 -10.10
C LYS A 79 12.50 2.82 -10.09
N ASN A 80 13.54 3.54 -9.68
CA ASN A 80 14.91 3.01 -9.61
C ASN A 80 15.19 2.13 -8.38
N LYS A 81 14.19 1.94 -7.52
CA LYS A 81 14.26 1.11 -6.31
C LYS A 81 13.34 -0.12 -6.37
N ARG A 82 12.70 -0.34 -7.50
CA ARG A 82 11.81 -1.49 -7.72
C ARG A 82 12.60 -2.80 -7.78
N HIS A 83 11.88 -3.91 -7.57
CA HIS A 83 12.43 -5.28 -7.61
C HIS A 83 13.47 -5.60 -6.54
N GLN A 84 13.53 -4.80 -5.46
CA GLN A 84 14.45 -5.00 -4.35
C GLN A 84 13.77 -5.51 -3.07
N GLY A 85 12.43 -5.53 -3.02
CA GLY A 85 11.65 -6.01 -1.88
C GLY A 85 11.08 -4.93 -0.97
N PHE A 86 11.17 -3.65 -1.30
CA PHE A 86 10.62 -2.58 -0.46
C PHE A 86 9.10 -2.63 -0.34
N ALA A 87 8.38 -2.88 -1.43
CA ALA A 87 6.93 -3.03 -1.40
C ALA A 87 6.48 -4.19 -0.50
N LYS A 88 7.23 -5.29 -0.49
CA LYS A 88 6.99 -6.43 0.38
C LYS A 88 7.07 -6.05 1.86
N ILE A 89 8.10 -5.28 2.22
CA ILE A 89 8.33 -4.82 3.60
C ILE A 89 7.18 -3.89 4.02
N LEU A 90 6.80 -2.96 3.15
CA LEU A 90 5.72 -2.01 3.44
C LEU A 90 4.35 -2.70 3.51
N LEU A 91 4.06 -3.63 2.61
CA LEU A 91 2.82 -4.40 2.62
C LEU A 91 2.67 -5.19 3.93
N ASN A 92 3.75 -5.80 4.39
CA ASN A 92 3.75 -6.50 5.68
C ASN A 92 3.34 -5.56 6.83
N GLU A 93 3.86 -4.35 6.84
CA GLU A 93 3.51 -3.35 7.87
C GLU A 93 2.05 -2.89 7.75
N LEU A 94 1.54 -2.67 6.54
CA LEU A 94 0.13 -2.33 6.31
C LEU A 94 -0.81 -3.45 6.80
N ILE A 95 -0.43 -4.71 6.60
CA ILE A 95 -1.18 -5.85 7.11
C ILE A 95 -1.18 -5.85 8.65
N ASN A 96 -0.04 -5.60 9.28
CA ASN A 96 0.07 -5.51 10.73
C ASN A 96 -0.81 -4.40 11.31
N ILE A 97 -0.80 -3.22 10.71
CA ILE A 97 -1.65 -2.10 11.12
C ILE A 97 -3.14 -2.46 10.99
N SER A 98 -3.51 -3.13 9.91
CA SER A 98 -4.90 -3.59 9.70
C SER A 98 -5.35 -4.56 10.81
N LYS A 99 -4.46 -5.45 11.23
CA LYS A 99 -4.71 -6.36 12.36
C LYS A 99 -4.85 -5.60 13.68
N GLU A 100 -3.97 -4.64 13.94
CA GLU A 100 -4.01 -3.79 15.15
C GLU A 100 -5.31 -2.98 15.22
N LYS A 101 -5.84 -2.56 14.07
CA LYS A 101 -7.12 -1.86 13.96
C LYS A 101 -8.34 -2.80 13.99
N ASN A 102 -8.13 -4.10 14.25
CA ASN A 102 -9.19 -5.12 14.31
C ASN A 102 -9.99 -5.29 13.01
N CYS A 103 -9.36 -5.06 11.88
CA CYS A 103 -10.00 -5.33 10.59
C CYS A 103 -10.19 -6.83 10.38
N SER A 104 -11.29 -7.22 9.74
CA SER A 104 -11.58 -8.61 9.38
C SER A 104 -10.98 -8.99 8.03
N SER A 105 -10.78 -8.02 7.15
CA SER A 105 -10.26 -8.22 5.82
C SER A 105 -9.48 -7.02 5.32
N ILE A 106 -8.64 -7.27 4.31
CA ILE A 106 -7.91 -6.24 3.56
C ILE A 106 -8.23 -6.44 2.09
N THR A 107 -8.71 -5.40 1.44
CA THR A 107 -9.08 -5.42 0.02
C THR A 107 -8.24 -4.42 -0.77
N LEU A 108 -7.97 -4.74 -2.01
CA LEU A 108 -7.27 -3.87 -2.94
C LEU A 108 -7.77 -4.06 -4.37
N GLU A 109 -7.48 -3.08 -5.21
CA GLU A 109 -7.65 -3.15 -6.65
C GLU A 109 -6.28 -3.06 -7.31
N VAL A 110 -6.02 -3.91 -8.30
CA VAL A 110 -4.76 -3.93 -9.04
C VAL A 110 -5.03 -4.08 -10.53
N ASN A 111 -4.27 -3.37 -11.36
CA ASN A 111 -4.36 -3.51 -12.81
C ASN A 111 -3.98 -4.94 -13.23
N GLU A 112 -4.80 -5.57 -14.09
CA GLU A 112 -4.58 -6.92 -14.59
C GLU A 112 -3.21 -7.11 -15.26
N ASN A 113 -2.62 -6.04 -15.77
CA ASN A 113 -1.31 -6.05 -16.42
C ASN A 113 -0.14 -5.81 -15.45
N ASN A 114 -0.42 -5.47 -14.20
CA ASN A 114 0.61 -5.30 -13.17
C ASN A 114 0.96 -6.65 -12.53
N LEU A 115 1.64 -7.49 -13.30
CA LEU A 115 1.98 -8.85 -12.89
C LEU A 115 2.86 -8.90 -11.63
N PRO A 116 3.89 -8.05 -11.47
CA PRO A 116 4.70 -8.04 -10.24
C PRO A 116 3.89 -7.76 -8.98
N ALA A 117 2.94 -6.81 -9.04
CA ALA A 117 2.07 -6.51 -7.90
C ALA A 117 1.12 -7.66 -7.59
N ILE A 118 0.49 -8.25 -8.61
CA ILE A 118 -0.38 -9.41 -8.45
C ILE A 118 0.37 -10.58 -7.80
N ASP A 119 1.58 -10.86 -8.25
CA ASP A 119 2.42 -11.92 -7.67
C ASP A 119 2.76 -11.63 -6.20
N LEU A 120 3.07 -10.38 -5.88
CA LEU A 120 3.33 -9.95 -4.51
C LEU A 120 2.12 -10.20 -3.61
N TYR A 121 0.94 -9.77 -4.04
CA TYR A 121 -0.29 -9.95 -3.25
C TYR A 121 -0.64 -11.44 -3.07
N LYS A 122 -0.48 -12.24 -4.10
CA LYS A 122 -0.66 -13.71 -4.00
C LYS A 122 0.28 -14.35 -2.98
N LYS A 123 1.53 -13.91 -2.90
CA LYS A 123 2.49 -14.39 -1.89
C LYS A 123 2.05 -14.09 -0.46
N PHE A 124 1.30 -13.02 -0.25
CA PHE A 124 0.69 -12.68 1.03
C PHE A 124 -0.70 -13.31 1.24
N ASN A 125 -1.10 -14.25 0.38
CA ASN A 125 -2.37 -14.97 0.43
C ASN A 125 -3.61 -14.12 0.10
N PHE A 126 -3.43 -13.00 -0.58
CA PHE A 126 -4.56 -12.32 -1.21
C PHE A 126 -5.12 -13.19 -2.32
N LYS A 127 -6.44 -13.24 -2.41
CA LYS A 127 -7.16 -14.02 -3.43
C LYS A 127 -8.00 -13.10 -4.30
N GLU A 128 -8.04 -13.40 -5.59
CA GLU A 128 -8.93 -12.72 -6.53
C GLU A 128 -10.38 -13.02 -6.17
N VAL A 129 -11.19 -11.97 -6.01
CA VAL A 129 -12.61 -12.08 -5.67
C VAL A 129 -13.52 -11.43 -6.70
N GLY A 130 -12.98 -10.72 -7.67
CA GLY A 130 -13.77 -10.08 -8.71
C GLY A 130 -12.91 -9.26 -9.67
N LYS A 131 -13.59 -8.67 -10.65
CA LYS A 131 -12.97 -7.81 -11.66
C LYS A 131 -13.89 -6.62 -11.94
N ARG A 132 -13.29 -5.48 -12.28
CA ARG A 132 -13.96 -4.30 -12.82
C ARG A 132 -13.43 -4.04 -14.21
N LYS A 133 -14.20 -4.44 -15.24
CA LYS A 133 -13.81 -4.28 -16.64
C LYS A 133 -13.74 -2.81 -17.01
N LYS A 134 -12.75 -2.43 -17.82
CA LYS A 134 -12.55 -1.07 -18.33
C LYS A 134 -12.51 -0.02 -17.22
N TYR A 135 -11.88 -0.36 -16.10
CA TYR A 135 -11.84 0.50 -14.91
C TYR A 135 -10.85 1.66 -15.04
N TYR A 136 -9.67 1.40 -15.61
CA TYR A 136 -8.64 2.42 -15.78
C TYR A 136 -8.85 3.22 -17.07
N ARG A 137 -8.27 4.42 -17.12
CA ARG A 137 -8.41 5.33 -18.29
C ARG A 137 -7.97 4.70 -19.60
N ASN A 138 -6.97 3.83 -19.57
CA ASN A 138 -6.48 3.12 -20.76
C ASN A 138 -7.33 1.92 -21.16
N GLY A 139 -8.42 1.63 -20.45
CA GLY A 139 -9.31 0.52 -20.70
C GLY A 139 -8.93 -0.79 -19.99
N ASP A 140 -7.86 -0.81 -19.21
CA ASP A 140 -7.44 -1.99 -18.46
C ASP A 140 -8.45 -2.36 -17.37
N THR A 141 -8.55 -3.65 -17.10
CA THR A 141 -9.41 -4.23 -16.06
C THR A 141 -8.72 -4.19 -14.71
N ALA A 142 -9.44 -3.80 -13.67
CA ALA A 142 -8.99 -3.93 -12.28
C ALA A 142 -9.34 -5.33 -11.77
N ILE A 143 -8.38 -5.97 -11.11
CA ILE A 143 -8.59 -7.19 -10.36
C ILE A 143 -8.80 -6.80 -8.90
N LEU A 144 -9.90 -7.31 -8.29
CA LEU A 144 -10.16 -7.12 -6.86
C LEU A 144 -9.56 -8.31 -6.11
N MET A 145 -8.77 -8.02 -5.10
CA MET A 145 -8.13 -9.03 -4.28
C MET A 145 -8.41 -8.79 -2.80
N THR A 146 -8.60 -9.85 -2.04
CA THR A 146 -8.92 -9.78 -0.61
C THR A 146 -8.08 -10.77 0.19
N LEU A 147 -7.61 -10.31 1.34
CA LEU A 147 -7.00 -11.12 2.39
C LEU A 147 -7.91 -11.12 3.61
N ASN A 148 -8.37 -12.29 4.02
CA ASN A 148 -9.13 -12.46 5.26
C ASN A 148 -8.17 -12.65 6.43
N ILE A 149 -8.25 -11.75 7.42
CA ILE A 149 -7.39 -11.78 8.61
C ILE A 149 -8.16 -12.11 9.90
N TRP A 150 -9.47 -12.17 9.82
CA TRP A 150 -10.37 -12.35 10.97
C TRP A 150 -10.16 -13.67 11.73
N TYR A 151 -9.89 -14.76 11.01
CA TYR A 151 -9.66 -16.08 11.62
C TYR A 151 -8.40 -16.13 12.51
N LYS A 152 -7.37 -15.39 12.16
CA LYS A 152 -6.15 -15.32 12.98
C LYS A 152 -6.39 -14.60 14.30
N ASN A 153 -7.25 -13.58 14.30
CA ASN A 153 -7.56 -12.80 15.51
C ASN A 153 -8.46 -13.56 16.47
N LYS A 154 -9.38 -14.44 15.98
CA LYS A 154 -10.24 -15.27 16.84
C LYS A 154 -9.44 -16.34 17.61
N LYS A 155 -8.42 -16.93 16.98
CA LYS A 155 -7.58 -17.93 17.67
C LYS A 155 -6.74 -17.32 18.78
N GLN A 156 -6.33 -16.07 18.64
CA GLN A 156 -5.56 -15.37 19.69
C GLN A 156 -6.44 -14.90 20.86
N ARG A 157 -7.74 -14.68 20.65
CA ARG A 157 -8.68 -14.26 21.71
C ARG A 157 -9.24 -15.43 22.52
N ARG A 158 -9.05 -16.68 22.08
CA ARG A 158 -9.49 -17.91 22.79
C ARG A 158 -8.41 -18.52 23.68
N ASN A 159 -7.20 -18.00 23.64
CA ASN A 159 -6.08 -18.36 24.53
C ASN A 159 -5.85 -17.24 25.53
#